data_6a184310e56ab087a293f96c3e5005f5
#
_entry.id   6a184310e56ab087a293f96c3e5005f5
#
_cell.length_a   1.000
_cell.length_b   1.000
_cell.length_c   1.000
_cell.angle_alpha   90.00
_cell.angle_beta   90.00
_cell.angle_gamma   90.00
#
_symmetry.space_group_name_H-M   'P 1'
#
loop_
_entity.id
_entity.type
_entity.pdbx_description
1 polymer ?
#
loop_
_entity_poly.entity_id
_entity_poly.type
_entity_poly.pdbx_seq_one_letter_code
_entity_poly.pdbx_strand_id
1 'polypeptide(L)'
;MKVYVITSGEYSDYYINAVALTRENAEQICAMLNSPKRHYSDVATIEEYDTDEIQCGVNEDVGLCYEAKFNYKTLENIYWGEPFYSFARNEIKRGLLAHRYEILIAATFPKDMPQEKVRKIMKDRVVKWKAEREGL
;
A
#
# COMPACT_ATOMS: atom_id res chain seq x y z
N MET A 1 -16.47 19.04 -2.59
CA MET A 1 -15.68 20.23 -2.18
C MET A 1 -14.35 20.20 -2.92
N LYS A 2 -13.94 21.30 -3.47
CA LYS A 2 -12.64 21.40 -4.15
C LYS A 2 -11.53 21.75 -3.17
N VAL A 3 -10.39 21.12 -3.34
CA VAL A 3 -9.15 21.45 -2.64
C VAL A 3 -8.06 21.75 -3.64
N TYR A 4 -7.17 22.66 -3.27
CA TYR A 4 -6.09 23.13 -4.12
C TYR A 4 -4.77 22.82 -3.43
N VAL A 5 -3.96 21.99 -4.09
CA VAL A 5 -2.68 21.55 -3.56
C VAL A 5 -1.58 22.32 -4.28
N ILE A 6 -0.77 23.04 -3.52
CA ILE A 6 0.35 23.79 -4.07
C ILE A 6 1.59 22.92 -3.97
N THR A 7 2.16 22.59 -5.11
CA THR A 7 3.26 21.63 -5.23
C THR A 7 4.45 22.23 -5.94
N SER A 8 5.61 21.64 -5.71
CA SER A 8 6.86 21.96 -6.39
C SER A 8 7.64 20.67 -6.67
N GLY A 9 8.56 20.76 -7.63
CA GLY A 9 9.43 19.65 -7.98
C GLY A 9 8.80 18.65 -8.94
N GLU A 10 9.62 17.72 -9.40
CA GLU A 10 9.23 16.64 -10.30
C GLU A 10 9.80 15.31 -9.81
N TYR A 11 9.09 14.22 -10.06
CA TYR A 11 9.51 12.87 -9.68
C TYR A 11 9.91 12.77 -8.20
N SER A 12 11.13 12.38 -7.91
CA SER A 12 11.64 12.22 -6.55
C SER A 12 11.76 13.52 -5.75
N ASP A 13 11.78 14.66 -6.45
CA ASP A 13 11.85 15.98 -5.82
C ASP A 13 10.47 16.63 -5.62
N TYR A 14 9.43 15.94 -6.00
CA TYR A 14 8.05 16.39 -5.80
C TYR A 14 7.72 16.52 -4.32
N TYR A 15 7.16 17.67 -3.95
CA TYR A 15 6.68 17.89 -2.59
C TYR A 15 5.50 18.87 -2.55
N ILE A 16 4.73 18.77 -1.48
CA ILE A 16 3.57 19.62 -1.25
C ILE A 16 4.00 20.79 -0.36
N ASN A 17 3.78 22.02 -0.86
CA ASN A 17 4.04 23.23 -0.10
C ASN A 17 2.89 23.59 0.84
N ALA A 18 1.66 23.48 0.36
CA ALA A 18 0.46 23.88 1.08
C ALA A 18 -0.80 23.27 0.46
N VAL A 19 -1.87 23.29 1.22
CA VAL A 19 -3.22 22.94 0.74
C VAL A 19 -4.15 24.12 1.07
N ALA A 20 -4.91 24.57 0.09
CA ALA A 20 -5.89 25.65 0.26
C ALA A 20 -7.28 25.16 -0.07
N LEU A 21 -8.28 25.74 0.59
CA LEU A 21 -9.69 25.39 0.37
C LEU A 21 -10.39 26.30 -0.63
N THR A 22 -9.75 27.38 -1.02
CA THR A 22 -10.25 28.28 -2.04
C THR A 22 -9.18 28.54 -3.09
N ARG A 23 -9.62 28.79 -4.32
CA ARG A 23 -8.70 29.08 -5.43
C ARG A 23 -7.94 30.38 -5.19
N GLU A 24 -8.60 31.39 -4.64
CA GLU A 24 -7.98 32.68 -4.34
C GLU A 24 -6.81 32.53 -3.35
N ASN A 25 -7.01 31.76 -2.30
CA ASN A 25 -5.95 31.48 -1.32
C ASN A 25 -4.79 30.70 -1.96
N ALA A 26 -5.11 29.73 -2.80
CA ALA A 26 -4.11 28.94 -3.51
C ALA A 26 -3.26 29.82 -4.42
N GLU A 27 -3.88 30.72 -5.17
CA GLU A 27 -3.20 31.65 -6.07
C GLU A 27 -2.29 32.63 -5.29
N GLN A 28 -2.77 33.14 -4.14
CA GLN A 28 -1.97 34.00 -3.27
C GLN A 28 -0.74 33.28 -2.71
N ILE A 29 -0.92 32.05 -2.22
CA ILE A 29 0.18 31.23 -1.71
C ILE A 29 1.18 30.91 -2.82
N CYS A 30 0.69 30.53 -3.99
CA CYS A 30 1.53 30.21 -5.14
C CYS A 30 2.35 31.45 -5.60
N ALA A 31 1.71 32.62 -5.68
CA ALA A 31 2.40 33.87 -6.02
C ALA A 31 3.46 34.24 -4.98
N MET A 32 3.16 34.07 -3.70
CA MET A 32 4.10 34.33 -2.61
C MET A 32 5.30 33.38 -2.68
N LEU A 33 5.09 32.11 -2.94
CA LEU A 33 6.15 31.11 -3.03
C LEU A 33 7.03 31.32 -4.27
N ASN A 34 6.49 31.85 -5.34
CA ASN A 34 7.21 32.12 -6.58
C ASN A 34 7.86 33.51 -6.62
N SER A 35 7.72 34.30 -5.57
CA SER A 35 8.34 35.62 -5.43
C SER A 35 9.34 35.57 -4.26
N PRO A 36 10.63 35.87 -4.48
CA PRO A 36 11.32 36.20 -5.69
C PRO A 36 11.45 35.04 -6.69
N LYS A 37 11.93 35.35 -7.89
CA LYS A 37 12.08 34.40 -8.99
C LYS A 37 12.88 33.16 -8.55
N ARG A 38 12.23 32.00 -8.59
CA ARG A 38 12.81 30.75 -8.17
C ARG A 38 13.43 29.96 -9.32
N HIS A 39 14.28 29.00 -8.98
CA HIS A 39 14.78 28.03 -9.95
C HIS A 39 13.62 27.27 -10.56
N TYR A 40 13.75 26.84 -11.82
CA TYR A 40 12.68 26.14 -12.55
C TYR A 40 12.07 24.97 -11.79
N SER A 41 12.93 24.16 -11.13
CA SER A 41 12.50 23.00 -10.36
C SER A 41 11.74 23.35 -9.07
N ASP A 42 11.86 24.60 -8.60
CA ASP A 42 11.26 25.04 -7.35
C ASP A 42 9.99 25.87 -7.54
N VAL A 43 9.58 26.07 -8.79
CA VAL A 43 8.35 26.81 -9.10
C VAL A 43 7.14 26.09 -8.51
N ALA A 44 6.35 26.84 -7.72
CA ALA A 44 5.11 26.32 -7.16
C ALA A 44 3.99 26.36 -8.21
N THR A 45 3.24 25.29 -8.30
CA THR A 45 2.07 25.13 -9.17
C THR A 45 0.87 24.68 -8.36
N ILE A 46 -0.32 24.88 -8.91
CA ILE A 46 -1.59 24.51 -8.25
C ILE A 46 -2.15 23.26 -8.92
N GLU A 47 -2.46 22.25 -8.13
CA GLU A 47 -3.23 21.07 -8.54
C GLU A 47 -4.61 21.14 -7.91
N GLU A 48 -5.66 21.02 -8.72
CA GLU A 48 -7.04 21.06 -8.25
C GLU A 48 -7.61 19.65 -8.13
N TYR A 49 -8.21 19.36 -6.97
CA TYR A 49 -8.89 18.09 -6.72
C TYR A 49 -10.30 18.32 -6.21
N ASP A 50 -11.25 17.54 -6.69
CA ASP A 50 -12.58 17.50 -6.11
C ASP A 50 -12.67 16.32 -5.13
N THR A 51 -12.94 16.62 -3.86
CA THR A 51 -13.01 15.59 -2.82
C THR A 51 -14.18 14.64 -3.02
N ASP A 52 -15.19 15.02 -3.77
CA ASP A 52 -16.31 14.14 -4.09
C ASP A 52 -15.97 13.15 -5.20
N GLU A 53 -14.97 13.47 -6.02
CA GLU A 53 -14.46 12.62 -7.09
C GLU A 53 -13.22 11.81 -6.65
N ILE A 54 -12.53 12.29 -5.62
CA ILE A 54 -11.39 11.53 -5.07
C ILE A 54 -11.94 10.31 -4.35
N GLN A 55 -11.79 9.19 -4.98
CA GLN A 55 -11.95 7.92 -4.30
C GLN A 55 -10.73 7.69 -3.39
N CYS A 56 -10.59 8.52 -2.38
CA CYS A 56 -9.72 8.25 -1.24
C CYS A 56 -10.34 7.14 -0.46
N GLY A 57 -10.58 6.10 -1.05
CA GLY A 57 -11.19 5.05 -0.33
C GLY A 57 -10.55 3.81 -0.74
N VAL A 58 -10.69 3.00 0.09
CA VAL A 58 -10.52 1.63 -0.10
C VAL A 58 -11.44 1.26 -1.23
N ASN A 59 -10.91 1.19 -2.41
CA ASN A 59 -11.55 0.54 -3.53
C ASN A 59 -12.00 -0.84 -3.05
N GLU A 60 -13.11 -1.37 -3.53
CA GLU A 60 -13.59 -2.71 -3.23
C GLU A 60 -12.51 -3.79 -3.46
N ASP A 61 -11.55 -3.50 -4.34
CA ASP A 61 -10.41 -4.37 -4.64
C ASP A 61 -9.30 -4.32 -3.59
N VAL A 62 -9.38 -3.42 -2.63
CA VAL A 62 -8.39 -3.30 -1.56
C VAL A 62 -8.88 -4.03 -0.32
N GLY A 63 -8.09 -4.95 0.17
CA GLY A 63 -8.33 -5.67 1.40
C GLY A 63 -7.16 -5.54 2.35
N LEU A 64 -7.17 -6.33 3.40
CA LEU A 64 -6.03 -6.46 4.31
C LEU A 64 -5.14 -7.59 3.84
N CYS A 65 -3.89 -7.27 3.56
CA CYS A 65 -2.87 -8.25 3.22
C CYS A 65 -2.21 -8.77 4.50
N TYR A 66 -2.15 -10.07 4.59
CA TYR A 66 -1.47 -10.78 5.68
C TYR A 66 -0.27 -11.51 5.11
N GLU A 67 0.85 -11.38 5.79
CA GLU A 67 2.07 -12.10 5.46
C GLU A 67 2.44 -13.03 6.60
N ALA A 68 2.86 -14.24 6.27
CA ALA A 68 3.25 -15.24 7.26
C ALA A 68 4.39 -16.11 6.75
N LYS A 69 5.08 -16.73 7.69
CA LYS A 69 6.11 -17.74 7.42
C LYS A 69 5.78 -19.02 8.17
N PHE A 70 5.96 -20.13 7.49
CA PHE A 70 5.77 -21.48 8.05
C PHE A 70 7.01 -22.31 7.85
N ASN A 71 7.24 -23.23 8.77
CA ASN A 71 8.29 -24.22 8.60
C ASN A 71 7.87 -25.21 7.49
N TYR A 72 8.74 -25.40 6.51
CA TYR A 72 8.43 -26.26 5.36
C TYR A 72 8.22 -27.73 5.77
N LYS A 73 8.99 -28.23 6.74
CA LYS A 73 8.93 -29.63 7.17
C LYS A 73 7.75 -29.90 8.12
N THR A 74 7.58 -29.05 9.12
CA THR A 74 6.60 -29.25 10.19
C THR A 74 5.27 -28.54 9.94
N LEU A 75 5.24 -27.56 9.05
CA LEU A 75 4.11 -26.65 8.80
C LEU A 75 3.71 -25.83 10.03
N GLU A 76 4.58 -25.73 11.01
CA GLU A 76 4.38 -24.82 12.12
C GLU A 76 4.58 -23.39 11.71
N ASN A 77 3.75 -22.50 12.25
CA ASN A 77 3.88 -21.08 12.00
C ASN A 77 5.13 -20.54 12.70
N ILE A 78 5.95 -19.79 11.96
CA ILE A 78 7.16 -19.13 12.46
C ILE A 78 6.88 -17.66 12.75
N TYR A 79 6.06 -17.03 11.92
CA TYR A 79 5.87 -15.58 11.96
C TYR A 79 4.50 -15.20 11.39
N TRP A 80 3.86 -14.23 12.04
CA TRP A 80 2.70 -13.51 11.52
C TRP A 80 3.04 -12.03 11.45
N GLY A 81 2.98 -11.44 10.24
CA GLY A 81 3.17 -10.01 10.06
C GLY A 81 1.94 -9.20 10.45
N GLU A 82 2.14 -7.92 10.74
CA GLU A 82 1.04 -6.98 10.90
C GLU A 82 0.30 -6.80 9.57
N PRO A 83 -1.04 -6.90 9.54
CA PRO A 83 -1.77 -6.71 8.31
C PRO A 83 -1.70 -5.28 7.80
N PHE A 84 -1.70 -5.12 6.50
CA PHE A 84 -1.68 -3.81 5.84
C PHE A 84 -2.63 -3.78 4.65
N TYR A 85 -3.10 -2.59 4.29
CA TYR A 85 -3.96 -2.44 3.13
C TYR A 85 -3.19 -2.68 1.83
N SER A 86 -3.75 -3.50 0.96
CA SER A 86 -3.12 -3.84 -0.32
C SER A 86 -4.15 -4.27 -1.34
N PHE A 87 -3.80 -4.13 -2.61
CA PHE A 87 -4.53 -4.80 -3.69
C PHE A 87 -4.43 -6.31 -3.54
N ALA A 88 -5.31 -7.03 -4.23
CA ALA A 88 -5.37 -8.47 -4.14
C ALA A 88 -4.01 -9.14 -4.37
N ARG A 89 -3.56 -9.91 -3.39
CA ARG A 89 -2.36 -10.75 -3.46
C ARG A 89 -2.71 -12.17 -3.07
N ASN A 90 -2.06 -13.11 -3.69
CA ASN A 90 -2.16 -14.52 -3.35
C ASN A 90 -0.87 -15.22 -3.79
N GLU A 91 0.16 -15.09 -2.97
CA GLU A 91 1.49 -15.59 -3.27
C GLU A 91 1.93 -16.59 -2.21
N ILE A 92 2.39 -17.76 -2.65
CA ILE A 92 3.02 -18.75 -1.79
C ILE A 92 4.32 -19.17 -2.46
N LYS A 93 5.42 -19.11 -1.72
CA LYS A 93 6.75 -19.49 -2.26
C LYS A 93 7.65 -20.05 -1.17
N ARG A 94 8.65 -20.80 -1.58
CA ARG A 94 9.76 -21.15 -0.69
C ARG A 94 10.59 -19.91 -0.37
N GLY A 95 11.04 -19.83 0.87
CA GLY A 95 11.99 -18.79 1.27
C GLY A 95 13.28 -18.89 0.43
N LEU A 96 13.76 -17.75 0.01
CA LEU A 96 15.02 -17.63 -0.69
C LEU A 96 16.19 -17.48 0.31
N LEU A 97 17.38 -17.81 -0.09
CA LEU A 97 18.62 -17.69 0.71
C LEU A 97 18.74 -18.75 1.83
N ALA A 98 19.20 -18.35 3.00
CA ALA A 98 19.49 -19.22 4.13
C ALA A 98 18.26 -19.97 4.69
N HIS A 99 17.06 -19.53 4.35
CA HIS A 99 15.80 -20.05 4.87
C HIS A 99 15.13 -21.04 3.90
N ARG A 100 15.86 -22.00 3.42
CA ARG A 100 15.38 -23.02 2.46
C ARG A 100 14.20 -23.84 2.96
N TYR A 101 14.00 -23.85 4.25
CA TYR A 101 12.97 -24.63 4.91
C TYR A 101 11.77 -23.82 5.35
N GLU A 102 11.64 -22.60 4.86
CA GLU A 102 10.49 -21.74 5.14
C GLU A 102 9.57 -21.63 3.94
N ILE A 103 8.27 -21.51 4.22
CA ILE A 103 7.25 -21.16 3.23
C ILE A 103 6.78 -19.75 3.54
N LEU A 104 6.83 -18.87 2.55
CA LEU A 104 6.34 -17.51 2.63
C LEU A 104 4.97 -17.44 1.97
N ILE A 105 3.98 -16.92 2.68
CA ILE A 105 2.64 -16.67 2.13
C ILE A 105 2.25 -15.22 2.33
N ALA A 106 1.69 -14.61 1.29
CA ALA A 106 1.08 -13.29 1.34
C ALA A 106 -0.29 -13.37 0.65
N ALA A 107 -1.33 -13.01 1.35
CA ALA A 107 -2.69 -13.08 0.81
C ALA A 107 -3.54 -11.93 1.34
N THR A 108 -4.40 -11.41 0.48
CA THR A 108 -5.33 -10.32 0.78
C THR A 108 -6.71 -10.88 1.04
N PHE A 109 -7.32 -10.41 2.12
CA PHE A 109 -8.66 -10.81 2.57
C PHE A 109 -9.55 -9.60 2.77
N PRO A 110 -10.89 -9.77 2.76
CA PRO A 110 -11.81 -8.68 3.13
C PRO A 110 -11.46 -8.10 4.49
N LYS A 111 -11.57 -6.77 4.62
CA LYS A 111 -11.19 -6.02 5.84
C LYS A 111 -11.87 -6.49 7.11
N ASP A 112 -13.10 -6.95 7.00
CA ASP A 112 -13.96 -7.37 8.10
C ASP A 112 -13.82 -8.85 8.46
N MET A 113 -12.97 -9.59 7.74
CA MET A 113 -12.73 -11.00 8.06
C MET A 113 -11.95 -11.13 9.37
N PRO A 114 -12.43 -11.93 10.34
CA PRO A 114 -11.72 -12.15 11.59
C PRO A 114 -10.32 -12.74 11.37
N GLN A 115 -9.35 -12.28 12.15
CA GLN A 115 -7.96 -12.75 12.02
C GLN A 115 -7.82 -14.26 12.19
N GLU A 116 -8.58 -14.87 13.08
CA GLU A 116 -8.56 -16.32 13.29
C GLU A 116 -8.96 -17.08 12.03
N LYS A 117 -9.98 -16.59 11.33
CA LYS A 117 -10.42 -17.15 10.05
C LYS A 117 -9.36 -16.99 8.97
N VAL A 118 -8.75 -15.81 8.89
CA VAL A 118 -7.64 -15.54 7.96
C VAL A 118 -6.49 -16.50 8.18
N ARG A 119 -6.06 -16.65 9.42
CA ARG A 119 -4.95 -17.56 9.79
C ARG A 119 -5.23 -19.00 9.42
N LYS A 120 -6.46 -19.46 9.66
CA LYS A 120 -6.88 -20.81 9.27
C LYS A 120 -6.82 -21.00 7.76
N ILE A 121 -7.37 -20.07 7.00
CA ILE A 121 -7.36 -20.14 5.53
C ILE A 121 -5.93 -20.14 5.00
N MET A 122 -5.05 -19.29 5.54
CA MET A 122 -3.66 -19.22 5.12
C MET A 122 -2.92 -20.51 5.41
N LYS A 123 -3.13 -21.10 6.58
CA LYS A 123 -2.54 -22.39 6.92
C LYS A 123 -3.04 -23.51 6.00
N ASP A 124 -4.32 -23.56 5.73
CA ASP A 124 -4.90 -24.55 4.82
C ASP A 124 -4.32 -24.43 3.40
N ARG A 125 -4.12 -23.19 2.93
CA ARG A 125 -3.47 -22.94 1.63
C ARG A 125 -2.01 -23.42 1.60
N VAL A 126 -1.28 -23.20 2.68
CA VAL A 126 0.11 -23.66 2.81
C VAL A 126 0.20 -25.17 2.78
N VAL A 127 -0.67 -25.85 3.53
CA VAL A 127 -0.76 -27.32 3.56
C VAL A 127 -1.05 -27.86 2.16
N LYS A 128 -2.04 -27.30 1.49
CA LYS A 128 -2.41 -27.71 0.13
C LYS A 128 -1.27 -27.46 -0.87
N TRP A 129 -0.65 -26.31 -0.81
CA TRP A 129 0.47 -25.95 -1.69
C TRP A 129 1.64 -26.91 -1.53
N LYS A 130 1.99 -27.27 -0.31
CA LYS A 130 3.05 -28.24 -0.04
C LYS A 130 2.68 -29.63 -0.58
N ALA A 131 1.47 -30.08 -0.35
CA ALA A 131 0.98 -31.38 -0.83
C ALA A 131 1.04 -31.45 -2.36
N GLU A 132 0.58 -30.43 -3.06
CA GLU A 132 0.64 -30.33 -4.52
C GLU A 132 2.09 -30.34 -5.02
N ARG A 133 2.98 -29.61 -4.35
CA ARG A 133 4.39 -29.51 -4.72
C ARG A 133 5.13 -30.84 -4.53
N GLU A 134 4.76 -31.64 -3.54
CA GLU A 134 5.37 -32.93 -3.25
C GLU A 134 4.67 -34.08 -4.01
N GLY A 135 3.65 -33.78 -4.80
CA GLY A 135 2.93 -34.78 -5.58
C GLY A 135 1.97 -35.66 -4.76
N LEU A 136 1.52 -35.13 -3.62
CA LEU A 136 0.60 -35.86 -2.73
C LEU A 136 -0.87 -35.58 -3.02
#